data_0c93b93437134400492a736bb3dbbb5a
#
_entry.id   0c93b93437134400492a736bb3dbbb5a
#
_cell.length_a   1.000
_cell.length_b   1.000
_cell.length_c   1.000
_cell.angle_alpha   90.00
_cell.angle_beta   90.00
_cell.angle_gamma   90.00
#
_symmetry.space_group_name_H-M   'P 1'
#
loop_
_entity.id
_entity.type
_entity.pdbx_description
1 polymer ?
#
loop_
_entity_poly.entity_id
_entity_poly.type
_entity_poly.pdbx_seq_one_letter_code
_entity_poly.pdbx_strand_id
1 'polypeptide(L)'
;MPLSTSAIQDADSPPHFAHFPSRRSVVHSTKGIVSCTQPLASQCGLEVLRKGGNCADAAVAVAAGLNLTEPGSTGIGGDMFCLFYEAKTKKVHALNGSGRAGKDCTLENIRNDLGLGKGEKGSIPTTSVHAVTVPGAAAGWVDTVERFGSGKLSLEDILAPAIDMGESGYPVGEIMGSLWAASEGALRKASPNGAEMLKKDPNARDGCRAPISGEIMKNPTLANTFRTLAKEGKKGFYSGRIAEEMIKVTSDKGGRLTLEDLKQHMELGTETTEPISYKFSSQDIGKRHGKHMQDSSSEGIELWEHPPNGQGLVALMALGIIEQLEKDGKIKKFGQNDHNSAEYLHVLVEALRIAFADGNWWIADPNVEKVPVKELLSPKYLAERAKHFDPKKASDPPEHGSPAQNSSDTVYFACSDSEGNAISFINSNYAGFGTCIIPKGCGFTLQNRGANFELQPENHPNILAPNKRPYHTIIPALITNSSDQSLHSVYGVMGGFMQPQGHVQVLLNQLVFGHTPQAALDAPRVCIGAGMPDAGDVMDRTVYLEEGMSEATVEGMRKLGHQIQVVKGMGRLLFGKGQVIRWHLDPVEGTGVWSAGSDQRGDGAAVPQ
;
A
#
# COMPACT_ATOMS: atom_id res chain seq x y z
N MET A 1 0.84 37.95 -20.93
CA MET A 1 0.28 36.61 -21.17
C MET A 1 0.56 35.78 -19.95
N PRO A 2 -0.36 34.91 -19.48
CA PRO A 2 -0.08 33.98 -18.42
C PRO A 2 1.04 33.01 -18.86
N LEU A 3 1.81 32.50 -17.90
CA LEU A 3 2.85 31.49 -18.15
C LEU A 3 2.20 30.21 -18.72
N SER A 4 2.87 29.58 -19.68
CA SER A 4 2.50 28.22 -20.11
C SER A 4 3.00 27.19 -19.10
N THR A 5 2.44 25.99 -19.11
CA THR A 5 2.88 24.89 -18.25
C THR A 5 4.36 24.58 -18.42
N SER A 6 4.89 24.66 -19.65
CA SER A 6 6.32 24.47 -19.94
C SER A 6 7.24 25.53 -19.32
N ALA A 7 6.71 26.68 -18.92
CA ALA A 7 7.48 27.70 -18.19
C ALA A 7 7.52 27.44 -16.68
N ILE A 8 6.69 26.52 -16.18
CA ILE A 8 6.64 26.12 -14.76
C ILE A 8 7.53 24.90 -14.53
N GLN A 9 7.49 23.95 -15.46
CA GLN A 9 8.31 22.74 -15.40
C GLN A 9 8.75 22.33 -16.80
N ASP A 10 10.02 22.00 -16.94
CA ASP A 10 10.55 21.40 -18.16
C ASP A 10 10.03 19.97 -18.31
N ALA A 11 9.38 19.68 -19.43
CA ALA A 11 8.81 18.37 -19.71
C ALA A 11 9.85 17.23 -19.75
N ASP A 12 11.09 17.56 -20.09
CA ASP A 12 12.19 16.61 -20.22
C ASP A 12 13.00 16.43 -18.92
N SER A 13 12.68 17.21 -17.88
CA SER A 13 13.37 17.14 -16.59
C SER A 13 12.53 16.38 -15.55
N PRO A 14 13.10 15.34 -14.91
CA PRO A 14 12.42 14.67 -13.81
C PRO A 14 12.25 15.63 -12.61
N PRO A 15 11.30 15.35 -11.69
CA PRO A 15 11.15 16.13 -10.47
C PRO A 15 12.45 16.26 -9.70
N HIS A 16 12.75 17.45 -9.20
CA HIS A 16 13.98 17.72 -8.47
C HIS A 16 13.87 17.30 -7.01
N PHE A 17 14.38 16.11 -6.68
CA PHE A 17 14.46 15.58 -5.32
C PHE A 17 15.77 16.04 -4.64
N ALA A 18 15.85 17.30 -4.28
CA ALA A 18 16.95 17.77 -3.48
C ALA A 18 16.80 17.33 -2.02
N HIS A 19 17.89 16.83 -1.43
CA HIS A 19 17.95 16.67 0.02
C HIS A 19 18.10 18.06 0.65
N PHE A 20 17.02 18.55 1.22
CA PHE A 20 17.00 19.80 1.96
C PHE A 20 16.59 19.52 3.41
N PRO A 21 17.32 20.00 4.41
CA PRO A 21 16.98 19.81 5.82
C PRO A 21 15.77 20.70 6.19
N SER A 22 14.64 20.42 5.57
CA SER A 22 13.38 21.08 5.81
C SER A 22 12.47 20.18 6.64
N ARG A 23 11.57 20.82 7.37
CA ARG A 23 10.57 20.15 8.20
C ARG A 23 9.18 20.54 7.72
N ARG A 24 8.35 19.54 7.40
CA ARG A 24 6.90 19.72 7.29
C ARG A 24 6.28 19.80 8.70
N SER A 25 5.23 20.58 8.85
CA SER A 25 4.46 20.63 10.10
C SER A 25 3.46 19.49 10.16
N VAL A 26 3.19 19.02 11.39
CA VAL A 26 2.04 18.17 11.66
C VAL A 26 0.78 19.00 11.46
N VAL A 27 -0.25 18.40 10.86
CA VAL A 27 -1.56 19.02 10.67
C VAL A 27 -2.50 18.51 11.74
N HIS A 28 -3.24 19.41 12.37
CA HIS A 28 -4.18 19.10 13.46
C HIS A 28 -5.62 19.38 13.06
N SER A 29 -6.56 18.59 13.60
CA SER A 29 -8.01 18.79 13.46
C SER A 29 -8.75 18.30 14.67
N THR A 30 -9.83 18.99 15.06
CA THR A 30 -10.77 18.56 16.09
C THR A 30 -12.00 17.88 15.52
N LYS A 31 -12.13 17.78 14.19
CA LYS A 31 -13.28 17.16 13.51
C LYS A 31 -12.86 15.87 12.81
N GLY A 32 -12.35 15.99 11.62
CA GLY A 32 -11.85 14.89 10.82
C GLY A 32 -10.59 15.32 10.08
N ILE A 33 -9.84 14.35 9.54
CA ILE A 33 -8.64 14.62 8.75
C ILE A 33 -8.46 13.52 7.70
N VAL A 34 -8.01 13.92 6.51
CA VAL A 34 -7.64 13.00 5.44
C VAL A 34 -6.15 13.15 5.15
N SER A 35 -5.43 12.07 5.12
CA SER A 35 -4.02 12.04 4.74
C SER A 35 -3.82 11.08 3.57
N CYS A 36 -3.41 11.59 2.41
CA CYS A 36 -3.16 10.76 1.22
C CYS A 36 -2.08 11.35 0.31
N THR A 37 -1.71 10.61 -0.72
CA THR A 37 -0.63 10.95 -1.66
C THR A 37 -0.99 12.02 -2.69
N GLN A 38 -2.26 12.49 -2.73
CA GLN A 38 -2.70 13.51 -3.68
C GLN A 38 -3.69 14.48 -3.01
N PRO A 39 -3.37 15.78 -2.93
CA PRO A 39 -4.22 16.77 -2.25
C PRO A 39 -5.64 16.86 -2.81
N LEU A 40 -5.82 16.73 -4.13
CA LEU A 40 -7.13 16.77 -4.77
C LEU A 40 -8.00 15.57 -4.39
N ALA A 41 -7.39 14.39 -4.22
CA ALA A 41 -8.10 13.22 -3.70
C ALA A 41 -8.49 13.40 -2.23
N SER A 42 -7.63 14.03 -1.41
CA SER A 42 -8.00 14.42 -0.04
C SER A 42 -9.23 15.34 -0.02
N GLN A 43 -9.34 16.27 -0.97
CA GLN A 43 -10.51 17.16 -1.06
C GLN A 43 -11.80 16.38 -1.35
N CYS A 44 -11.76 15.32 -2.20
CA CYS A 44 -12.93 14.45 -2.41
C CYS A 44 -13.43 13.86 -1.09
N GLY A 45 -12.54 13.33 -0.24
CA GLY A 45 -12.91 12.81 1.07
C GLY A 45 -13.43 13.87 2.04
N LEU A 46 -12.82 15.05 2.06
CA LEU A 46 -13.27 16.16 2.91
C LEU A 46 -14.64 16.69 2.51
N GLU A 47 -14.96 16.70 1.23
CA GLU A 47 -16.30 17.07 0.77
C GLU A 47 -17.37 16.11 1.30
N VAL A 48 -17.08 14.81 1.29
CA VAL A 48 -17.94 13.76 1.84
C VAL A 48 -18.11 13.92 3.36
N LEU A 49 -17.02 14.17 4.11
CA LEU A 49 -17.09 14.44 5.55
C LEU A 49 -17.95 15.68 5.85
N ARG A 50 -17.79 16.78 5.07
CA ARG A 50 -18.58 18.02 5.23
C ARG A 50 -20.06 17.84 4.93
N LYS A 51 -20.41 16.90 4.04
CA LYS A 51 -21.80 16.51 3.74
C LYS A 51 -22.42 15.59 4.81
N GLY A 52 -21.66 15.20 5.83
CA GLY A 52 -22.13 14.39 6.95
C GLY A 52 -21.84 12.90 6.83
N GLY A 53 -21.05 12.48 5.83
CA GLY A 53 -20.46 11.13 5.75
C GLY A 53 -19.45 10.90 6.87
N ASN A 54 -19.15 9.64 7.14
CA ASN A 54 -18.09 9.23 8.07
C ASN A 54 -16.75 8.95 7.35
N CYS A 55 -15.74 8.48 8.07
CA CYS A 55 -14.43 8.22 7.51
C CYS A 55 -14.42 7.07 6.48
N ALA A 56 -15.37 6.12 6.52
CA ALA A 56 -15.48 5.06 5.52
C ALA A 56 -16.07 5.57 4.20
N ASP A 57 -17.10 6.42 4.28
CA ASP A 57 -17.64 7.11 3.09
C ASP A 57 -16.56 7.98 2.44
N ALA A 58 -15.82 8.74 3.25
CA ALA A 58 -14.71 9.58 2.80
C ALA A 58 -13.60 8.77 2.14
N ALA A 59 -13.28 7.58 2.67
CA ALA A 59 -12.24 6.73 2.10
C ALA A 59 -12.55 6.28 0.67
N VAL A 60 -13.82 5.96 0.37
CA VAL A 60 -14.22 5.59 -0.99
C VAL A 60 -14.13 6.78 -1.95
N ALA A 61 -14.50 7.99 -1.51
CA ALA A 61 -14.30 9.21 -2.30
C ALA A 61 -12.82 9.50 -2.58
N VAL A 62 -11.94 9.31 -1.58
CA VAL A 62 -10.48 9.42 -1.74
C VAL A 62 -9.96 8.39 -2.73
N ALA A 63 -10.39 7.12 -2.63
CA ALA A 63 -9.97 6.06 -3.54
C ALA A 63 -10.34 6.38 -4.99
N ALA A 64 -11.54 6.90 -5.24
CA ALA A 64 -11.98 7.34 -6.57
C ALA A 64 -11.17 8.54 -7.07
N GLY A 65 -10.90 9.54 -6.21
CA GLY A 65 -10.04 10.68 -6.52
C GLY A 65 -8.62 10.27 -6.85
N LEU A 66 -8.06 9.31 -6.12
CA LEU A 66 -6.72 8.75 -6.37
C LEU A 66 -6.65 7.97 -7.69
N ASN A 67 -7.72 7.27 -8.08
CA ASN A 67 -7.76 6.59 -9.38
C ASN A 67 -7.64 7.58 -10.56
N LEU A 68 -8.04 8.84 -10.38
CA LEU A 68 -7.80 9.90 -11.36
C LEU A 68 -6.39 10.47 -11.22
N THR A 69 -6.01 10.90 -10.02
CA THR A 69 -4.81 11.72 -9.78
C THR A 69 -3.53 10.91 -9.64
N GLU A 70 -3.61 9.60 -9.33
CA GLU A 70 -2.47 8.68 -9.22
C GLU A 70 -2.76 7.31 -9.88
N PRO A 71 -3.21 7.27 -11.16
CA PRO A 71 -3.65 6.05 -11.83
C PRO A 71 -2.52 5.04 -12.06
N GLY A 72 -1.26 5.46 -11.99
CA GLY A 72 -0.10 4.59 -12.04
C GLY A 72 -0.05 3.63 -10.87
N SER A 73 -0.49 4.07 -9.70
CA SER A 73 -0.36 3.30 -8.46
C SER A 73 -1.62 2.54 -8.08
N THR A 74 -2.79 3.03 -8.51
CA THR A 74 -4.10 2.56 -8.00
C THR A 74 -5.22 2.69 -9.00
N GLY A 75 -6.33 2.02 -8.74
CA GLY A 75 -7.57 2.18 -9.50
C GLY A 75 -8.64 1.16 -9.18
N ILE A 76 -9.82 1.39 -9.74
CA ILE A 76 -10.98 0.50 -9.62
C ILE A 76 -10.74 -0.86 -10.31
N GLY A 77 -9.78 -0.92 -11.24
CA GLY A 77 -9.30 -2.16 -11.87
C GLY A 77 -8.26 -2.94 -11.05
N GLY A 78 -8.00 -2.51 -9.83
CA GLY A 78 -7.08 -3.10 -8.86
C GLY A 78 -7.79 -3.85 -7.74
N ASP A 79 -7.09 -3.95 -6.60
CA ASP A 79 -7.58 -4.55 -5.35
C ASP A 79 -7.53 -3.55 -4.21
N MET A 80 -8.27 -3.80 -3.12
CA MET A 80 -8.23 -3.00 -1.92
C MET A 80 -8.28 -3.84 -0.64
N PHE A 81 -7.66 -3.34 0.43
CA PHE A 81 -7.86 -3.80 1.81
C PHE A 81 -8.10 -2.60 2.71
N CYS A 82 -8.87 -2.78 3.77
CA CYS A 82 -8.96 -1.78 4.83
C CYS A 82 -9.02 -2.40 6.22
N LEU A 83 -8.61 -1.58 7.20
CA LEU A 83 -8.91 -1.75 8.62
C LEU A 83 -9.74 -0.56 9.07
N PHE A 84 -10.88 -0.83 9.69
CA PHE A 84 -11.79 0.19 10.22
C PHE A 84 -11.83 0.09 11.74
N TYR A 85 -11.49 1.18 12.41
CA TYR A 85 -11.63 1.33 13.85
C TYR A 85 -12.97 1.98 14.18
N GLU A 86 -13.83 1.25 14.88
CA GLU A 86 -15.09 1.74 15.39
C GLU A 86 -14.91 2.30 16.81
N ALA A 87 -14.95 3.62 16.97
CA ALA A 87 -14.67 4.29 18.23
C ALA A 87 -15.63 3.90 19.36
N LYS A 88 -16.91 3.71 19.03
CA LYS A 88 -17.96 3.35 20.00
C LYS A 88 -17.71 2.01 20.69
N THR A 89 -17.24 1.02 19.95
CA THR A 89 -16.99 -0.35 20.44
C THR A 89 -15.52 -0.62 20.71
N LYS A 90 -14.64 0.27 20.26
CA LYS A 90 -13.17 0.11 20.25
C LYS A 90 -12.72 -1.16 19.51
N LYS A 91 -13.47 -1.56 18.48
CA LYS A 91 -13.16 -2.74 17.67
C LYS A 91 -12.50 -2.36 16.37
N VAL A 92 -11.61 -3.24 15.93
CA VAL A 92 -10.98 -3.18 14.62
C VAL A 92 -11.65 -4.21 13.72
N HIS A 93 -12.10 -3.77 12.55
CA HIS A 93 -12.70 -4.60 11.52
C HIS A 93 -11.81 -4.61 10.29
N ALA A 94 -11.79 -5.73 9.56
CA ALA A 94 -11.01 -5.87 8.34
C ALA A 94 -11.88 -6.28 7.16
N LEU A 95 -11.52 -5.77 5.97
CA LEU A 95 -12.19 -6.11 4.72
C LEU A 95 -11.16 -6.48 3.66
N ASN A 96 -11.32 -7.68 3.08
CA ASN A 96 -10.46 -8.22 2.03
C ASN A 96 -11.15 -8.08 0.67
N GLY A 97 -10.68 -7.13 -0.12
CA GLY A 97 -11.10 -6.91 -1.50
C GLY A 97 -10.06 -7.39 -2.53
N SER A 98 -9.37 -8.50 -2.26
CA SER A 98 -8.48 -9.14 -3.23
C SER A 98 -9.27 -9.96 -4.24
N GLY A 99 -8.96 -9.76 -5.51
CA GLY A 99 -9.51 -10.57 -6.60
C GLY A 99 -8.89 -11.98 -6.67
N ARG A 100 -9.56 -12.85 -7.40
CA ARG A 100 -9.17 -14.26 -7.58
C ARG A 100 -8.71 -14.53 -9.01
N ALA A 101 -7.89 -15.55 -9.18
CA ALA A 101 -7.62 -16.13 -10.49
C ALA A 101 -8.91 -16.71 -11.09
N GLY A 102 -9.07 -16.62 -12.40
CA GLY A 102 -10.21 -17.21 -13.10
C GLY A 102 -10.24 -18.73 -13.02
N LYS A 103 -11.39 -19.32 -13.28
CA LYS A 103 -11.62 -20.76 -13.26
C LYS A 103 -10.69 -21.52 -14.21
N ASP A 104 -10.39 -20.93 -15.37
CA ASP A 104 -9.55 -21.55 -16.39
C ASP A 104 -8.04 -21.22 -16.24
N CYS A 105 -7.67 -20.47 -15.17
CA CYS A 105 -6.31 -20.17 -14.81
C CYS A 105 -5.69 -21.34 -14.01
N THR A 106 -5.63 -22.53 -14.60
CA THR A 106 -4.92 -23.67 -14.00
C THR A 106 -3.42 -23.51 -14.13
N LEU A 107 -2.64 -24.13 -13.24
CA LEU A 107 -1.19 -24.13 -13.29
C LEU A 107 -0.68 -24.62 -14.65
N GLU A 108 -1.24 -25.70 -15.16
CA GLU A 108 -0.90 -26.30 -16.45
C GLU A 108 -1.17 -25.34 -17.61
N ASN A 109 -2.38 -24.75 -17.65
CA ASN A 109 -2.75 -23.82 -18.72
C ASN A 109 -1.82 -22.61 -18.76
N ILE A 110 -1.56 -21.99 -17.60
CA ILE A 110 -0.72 -20.78 -17.52
C ILE A 110 0.74 -21.10 -17.86
N ARG A 111 1.27 -22.24 -17.40
CA ARG A 111 2.62 -22.65 -17.76
C ARG A 111 2.75 -22.89 -19.27
N ASN A 112 1.75 -23.55 -19.88
CA ASN A 112 1.72 -23.78 -21.33
C ASN A 112 1.66 -22.47 -22.12
N ASP A 113 0.80 -21.52 -21.71
CA ASP A 113 0.67 -20.21 -22.36
C ASP A 113 1.96 -19.38 -22.25
N LEU A 114 2.70 -19.55 -21.16
CA LEU A 114 4.01 -18.90 -20.95
C LEU A 114 5.17 -19.65 -21.61
N GLY A 115 4.93 -20.81 -22.24
CA GLY A 115 5.95 -21.63 -22.87
C GLY A 115 6.90 -22.33 -21.90
N LEU A 116 6.50 -22.50 -20.63
CA LEU A 116 7.32 -23.14 -19.60
C LEU A 116 7.17 -24.66 -19.63
N GLY A 117 8.28 -25.36 -19.85
CA GLY A 117 8.35 -26.81 -19.79
C GLY A 117 8.10 -27.39 -18.39
N LYS A 118 7.85 -28.71 -18.30
CA LYS A 118 7.65 -29.39 -17.02
C LYS A 118 8.88 -29.24 -16.12
N GLY A 119 8.69 -28.70 -14.91
CA GLY A 119 9.76 -28.45 -13.94
C GLY A 119 10.67 -27.26 -14.26
N GLU A 120 10.44 -26.56 -15.36
CA GLU A 120 11.19 -25.34 -15.70
C GLU A 120 10.84 -24.20 -14.74
N LYS A 121 11.86 -23.49 -14.24
CA LYS A 121 11.67 -22.31 -13.41
C LYS A 121 11.11 -21.16 -14.24
N GLY A 122 10.10 -20.49 -13.70
CA GLY A 122 9.49 -19.32 -14.33
C GLY A 122 8.51 -18.61 -13.41
N SER A 123 8.12 -17.40 -13.79
CA SER A 123 7.12 -16.57 -13.12
C SER A 123 6.18 -15.96 -14.15
N ILE A 124 5.03 -15.47 -13.70
CA ILE A 124 4.12 -14.70 -14.56
C ILE A 124 4.68 -13.29 -14.71
N PRO A 125 5.06 -12.82 -15.92
CA PRO A 125 5.53 -11.46 -16.09
C PRO A 125 4.46 -10.43 -15.73
N THR A 126 4.84 -9.33 -15.09
CA THR A 126 3.91 -8.26 -14.69
C THR A 126 3.18 -7.59 -15.86
N THR A 127 3.73 -7.67 -17.07
CA THR A 127 3.12 -7.18 -18.31
C THR A 127 2.24 -8.20 -19.02
N SER A 128 2.19 -9.44 -18.53
CA SER A 128 1.38 -10.51 -19.10
C SER A 128 -0.09 -10.34 -18.78
N VAL A 129 -0.96 -10.67 -19.74
CA VAL A 129 -2.41 -10.76 -19.50
C VAL A 129 -2.75 -11.82 -18.44
N HIS A 130 -1.90 -12.84 -18.25
CA HIS A 130 -2.07 -13.88 -17.24
C HIS A 130 -1.81 -13.37 -15.81
N ALA A 131 -1.24 -12.17 -15.67
CA ALA A 131 -1.11 -11.50 -14.37
C ALA A 131 -2.43 -10.83 -13.92
N VAL A 132 -3.42 -10.70 -14.80
CA VAL A 132 -4.73 -10.14 -14.45
C VAL A 132 -5.51 -11.15 -13.62
N THR A 133 -5.90 -10.76 -12.39
CA THR A 133 -6.94 -11.43 -11.62
C THR A 133 -8.22 -10.60 -11.68
N VAL A 134 -9.36 -11.13 -11.24
CA VAL A 134 -10.60 -10.36 -11.19
C VAL A 134 -10.37 -9.09 -10.36
N PRO A 135 -10.65 -7.87 -10.86
CA PRO A 135 -10.49 -6.66 -10.06
C PRO A 135 -11.39 -6.68 -8.82
N GLY A 136 -10.79 -6.56 -7.63
CA GLY A 136 -11.54 -6.61 -6.37
C GLY A 136 -11.95 -5.26 -5.81
N ALA A 137 -11.30 -4.16 -6.26
CA ALA A 137 -11.50 -2.82 -5.68
C ALA A 137 -12.93 -2.30 -5.84
N ALA A 138 -13.60 -2.54 -6.97
CA ALA A 138 -14.96 -2.07 -7.21
C ALA A 138 -15.96 -2.64 -6.19
N ALA A 139 -15.91 -3.96 -5.92
CA ALA A 139 -16.69 -4.58 -4.85
C ALA A 139 -16.28 -4.03 -3.48
N GLY A 140 -14.97 -3.85 -3.27
CA GLY A 140 -14.42 -3.32 -2.02
C GLY A 140 -14.94 -1.93 -1.67
N TRP A 141 -15.07 -1.04 -2.65
CA TRP A 141 -15.61 0.31 -2.42
C TRP A 141 -17.08 0.27 -2.02
N VAL A 142 -17.88 -0.51 -2.73
CA VAL A 142 -19.31 -0.68 -2.41
C VAL A 142 -19.48 -1.30 -1.02
N ASP A 143 -18.79 -2.40 -0.75
CA ASP A 143 -18.87 -3.11 0.52
C ASP A 143 -18.33 -2.29 1.70
N THR A 144 -17.35 -1.41 1.50
CA THR A 144 -16.87 -0.49 2.55
C THR A 144 -17.97 0.47 2.98
N VAL A 145 -18.69 1.06 2.01
CA VAL A 145 -19.82 1.95 2.31
C VAL A 145 -20.98 1.18 2.94
N GLU A 146 -21.34 0.01 2.41
CA GLU A 146 -22.44 -0.80 2.93
C GLU A 146 -22.22 -1.28 4.37
N ARG A 147 -20.97 -1.58 4.75
CA ARG A 147 -20.65 -2.16 6.07
C ARG A 147 -20.25 -1.14 7.11
N PHE A 148 -19.51 -0.11 6.71
CA PHE A 148 -18.88 0.85 7.61
C PHE A 148 -19.31 2.29 7.37
N GLY A 149 -20.03 2.58 6.29
CA GLY A 149 -20.49 3.90 5.94
C GLY A 149 -21.50 4.46 6.94
N SER A 150 -21.70 5.76 6.90
CA SER A 150 -22.62 6.49 7.80
C SER A 150 -24.09 6.16 7.57
N GLY A 151 -24.45 5.63 6.40
CA GLY A 151 -25.83 5.46 5.94
C GLY A 151 -26.56 6.78 5.61
N LYS A 152 -25.85 7.91 5.65
CA LYS A 152 -26.41 9.25 5.38
C LYS A 152 -26.26 9.71 3.93
N LEU A 153 -25.29 9.15 3.21
CA LEU A 153 -24.96 9.50 1.83
C LEU A 153 -25.13 8.28 0.92
N SER A 154 -25.63 8.54 -0.27
CA SER A 154 -25.66 7.53 -1.33
C SER A 154 -24.26 7.33 -1.94
N LEU A 155 -24.06 6.21 -2.62
CA LEU A 155 -22.82 5.98 -3.36
C LEU A 155 -22.62 7.04 -4.47
N GLU A 156 -23.71 7.60 -5.00
CA GLU A 156 -23.69 8.69 -5.97
C GLU A 156 -23.13 9.99 -5.32
N ASP A 157 -23.58 10.33 -4.11
CA ASP A 157 -23.05 11.48 -3.36
C ASP A 157 -21.56 11.33 -3.03
N ILE A 158 -21.12 10.11 -2.69
CA ILE A 158 -19.75 9.78 -2.32
C ILE A 158 -18.82 9.86 -3.54
N LEU A 159 -19.25 9.39 -4.70
CA LEU A 159 -18.43 9.40 -5.92
C LEU A 159 -18.51 10.70 -6.73
N ALA A 160 -19.49 11.58 -6.44
CA ALA A 160 -19.71 12.82 -7.16
C ALA A 160 -18.46 13.71 -7.29
N PRO A 161 -17.64 13.94 -6.23
CA PRO A 161 -16.45 14.78 -6.36
C PRO A 161 -15.42 14.24 -7.36
N ALA A 162 -15.22 12.93 -7.38
CA ALA A 162 -14.30 12.29 -8.33
C ALA A 162 -14.88 12.28 -9.77
N ILE A 163 -16.20 12.10 -9.92
CA ILE A 163 -16.88 12.18 -11.21
C ILE A 163 -16.70 13.58 -11.81
N ASP A 164 -16.98 14.62 -11.03
CA ASP A 164 -16.79 16.01 -11.49
C ASP A 164 -15.34 16.28 -11.88
N MET A 165 -14.38 15.86 -11.05
CA MET A 165 -12.95 16.02 -11.32
C MET A 165 -12.53 15.31 -12.61
N GLY A 166 -13.05 14.11 -12.89
CA GLY A 166 -12.76 13.36 -14.12
C GLY A 166 -13.27 14.05 -15.39
N GLU A 167 -14.38 14.78 -15.30
CA GLU A 167 -15.02 15.49 -16.41
C GLU A 167 -14.49 16.92 -16.59
N SER A 168 -14.45 17.70 -15.51
CA SER A 168 -13.98 19.08 -15.55
C SER A 168 -12.47 19.16 -15.75
N GLY A 169 -11.72 18.17 -15.24
CA GLY A 169 -10.28 18.04 -15.32
C GLY A 169 -9.57 18.46 -14.03
N TYR A 170 -8.36 17.96 -13.87
CA TYR A 170 -7.51 18.17 -12.70
C TYR A 170 -6.06 18.43 -13.10
N PRO A 171 -5.32 19.28 -12.37
CA PRO A 171 -3.89 19.46 -12.61
C PRO A 171 -3.12 18.22 -12.16
N VAL A 172 -2.14 17.81 -12.96
CA VAL A 172 -1.27 16.65 -12.71
C VAL A 172 -0.19 17.02 -11.69
N GLY A 173 0.04 16.15 -10.70
CA GLY A 173 1.11 16.27 -9.71
C GLY A 173 2.49 16.06 -10.33
N GLU A 174 3.51 16.49 -9.61
CA GLU A 174 4.90 16.49 -10.09
C GLU A 174 5.45 15.08 -10.26
N ILE A 175 5.34 14.26 -9.23
CA ILE A 175 5.82 12.88 -9.25
C ILE A 175 4.99 12.04 -10.22
N MET A 176 3.66 12.21 -10.19
CA MET A 176 2.78 11.46 -11.07
C MET A 176 3.01 11.79 -12.54
N GLY A 177 3.27 13.05 -12.90
CA GLY A 177 3.62 13.45 -14.26
C GLY A 177 4.87 12.74 -14.77
N SER A 178 5.90 12.62 -13.93
CA SER A 178 7.13 11.87 -14.24
C SER A 178 6.88 10.38 -14.44
N LEU A 179 6.10 9.75 -13.56
CA LEU A 179 5.74 8.33 -13.68
C LEU A 179 4.88 8.05 -14.92
N TRP A 180 4.00 8.98 -15.27
CA TRP A 180 3.19 8.88 -16.49
C TRP A 180 4.06 8.92 -17.75
N ALA A 181 4.99 9.87 -17.81
CA ALA A 181 5.94 9.97 -18.93
C ALA A 181 6.77 8.69 -19.09
N ALA A 182 7.27 8.13 -17.99
CA ALA A 182 8.02 6.87 -18.00
C ALA A 182 7.16 5.67 -18.48
N SER A 183 5.85 5.71 -18.24
CA SER A 183 4.93 4.60 -18.57
C SER A 183 4.22 4.75 -19.92
N GLU A 184 4.35 5.88 -20.62
CA GLU A 184 3.62 6.16 -21.88
C GLU A 184 3.83 5.06 -22.93
N GLY A 185 5.07 4.63 -23.13
CA GLY A 185 5.40 3.56 -24.08
C GLY A 185 4.73 2.23 -23.76
N ALA A 186 4.65 1.88 -22.48
CA ALA A 186 3.98 0.67 -22.03
C ALA A 186 2.45 0.75 -22.23
N LEU A 187 1.82 1.88 -21.87
CA LEU A 187 0.39 2.13 -22.08
C LEU A 187 0.00 2.01 -23.55
N ARG A 188 0.81 2.57 -24.47
CA ARG A 188 0.55 2.49 -25.92
C ARG A 188 0.69 1.07 -26.46
N LYS A 189 1.65 0.29 -25.94
CA LYS A 189 1.95 -1.07 -26.41
C LYS A 189 0.99 -2.11 -25.85
N ALA A 190 0.60 -1.98 -24.59
CA ALA A 190 -0.16 -3.02 -23.88
C ALA A 190 -1.62 -3.14 -24.33
N SER A 191 -2.23 -2.04 -24.77
CA SER A 191 -3.65 -2.02 -25.11
C SER A 191 -3.93 -1.12 -26.31
N PRO A 192 -4.87 -1.50 -27.23
CA PRO A 192 -5.31 -0.63 -28.30
C PRO A 192 -6.01 0.65 -27.78
N ASN A 193 -6.42 0.63 -26.50
CA ASN A 193 -7.14 1.72 -25.84
C ASN A 193 -6.20 2.62 -25.00
N GLY A 194 -4.88 2.51 -25.16
CA GLY A 194 -3.87 3.24 -24.38
C GLY A 194 -4.08 4.76 -24.35
N ALA A 195 -4.66 5.33 -25.42
CA ALA A 195 -4.98 6.76 -25.52
C ALA A 195 -5.99 7.24 -24.43
N GLU A 196 -6.80 6.37 -23.84
CA GLU A 196 -7.73 6.74 -22.76
C GLU A 196 -7.01 7.20 -21.49
N MET A 197 -5.77 6.72 -21.28
CA MET A 197 -4.93 7.11 -20.15
C MET A 197 -3.92 8.20 -20.52
N LEU A 198 -4.03 8.83 -21.68
CA LEU A 198 -3.14 9.87 -22.15
C LEU A 198 -3.90 11.18 -22.35
N LYS A 199 -3.20 12.30 -22.17
CA LYS A 199 -3.71 13.63 -22.44
C LYS A 199 -3.91 13.82 -23.94
N LYS A 200 -5.09 14.27 -24.34
CA LYS A 200 -5.33 14.70 -25.74
C LYS A 200 -4.50 15.93 -26.03
N ASP A 201 -3.67 15.86 -27.08
CA ASP A 201 -2.85 16.95 -27.58
C ASP A 201 -2.77 16.88 -29.11
N PRO A 202 -3.45 17.79 -29.84
CA PRO A 202 -3.45 17.78 -31.31
C PRO A 202 -2.05 17.93 -31.92
N ASN A 203 -1.08 18.46 -31.15
CA ASN A 203 0.29 18.64 -31.62
C ASN A 203 1.18 17.40 -31.38
N ALA A 204 0.72 16.44 -30.59
CA ALA A 204 1.43 15.19 -30.40
C ALA A 204 1.30 14.28 -31.63
N ARG A 205 2.28 13.39 -31.82
CA ARG A 205 2.38 12.51 -33.01
C ARG A 205 1.09 11.75 -33.33
N ASP A 206 0.41 11.22 -32.27
CA ASP A 206 -0.82 10.43 -32.41
C ASP A 206 -2.03 11.11 -31.77
N GLY A 207 -1.98 12.46 -31.64
CA GLY A 207 -3.04 13.25 -31.02
C GLY A 207 -3.16 13.10 -29.50
N CYS A 208 -2.21 12.40 -28.86
CA CYS A 208 -2.17 12.26 -27.40
C CYS A 208 -0.74 12.00 -26.89
N ARG A 209 -0.49 12.27 -25.61
CA ARG A 209 0.78 12.03 -24.91
C ARG A 209 0.58 11.91 -23.41
N ALA A 210 1.61 11.51 -22.69
CA ALA A 210 1.61 11.66 -21.24
C ALA A 210 1.44 13.13 -20.84
N PRO A 211 0.63 13.43 -19.80
CA PRO A 211 0.55 14.77 -19.25
C PRO A 211 1.82 15.09 -18.47
N ILE A 212 2.21 16.35 -18.42
CA ILE A 212 3.27 16.85 -17.54
C ILE A 212 2.67 17.56 -16.32
N SER A 213 3.49 17.74 -15.28
CA SER A 213 3.10 18.45 -14.07
C SER A 213 2.48 19.81 -14.36
N GLY A 214 1.39 20.14 -13.65
CA GLY A 214 0.63 21.38 -13.81
C GLY A 214 -0.31 21.42 -15.02
N GLU A 215 -0.26 20.45 -15.92
CA GLU A 215 -1.24 20.35 -17.01
C GLU A 215 -2.57 19.76 -16.54
N ILE A 216 -3.64 20.15 -17.20
CA ILE A 216 -4.97 19.59 -16.94
C ILE A 216 -5.11 18.25 -17.66
N MET A 217 -5.39 17.21 -16.88
CA MET A 217 -5.81 15.90 -17.37
C MET A 217 -7.32 15.74 -17.20
N LYS A 218 -7.98 15.02 -18.10
CA LYS A 218 -9.39 14.62 -18.03
C LYS A 218 -9.51 13.13 -18.29
N ASN A 219 -10.43 12.49 -17.60
CA ASN A 219 -10.76 11.08 -17.84
C ASN A 219 -12.28 10.88 -17.77
N PRO A 220 -13.03 11.33 -18.79
CA PRO A 220 -14.50 11.21 -18.81
C PRO A 220 -14.97 9.76 -18.91
N THR A 221 -14.16 8.85 -19.46
CA THR A 221 -14.49 7.42 -19.51
C THR A 221 -14.47 6.79 -18.13
N LEU A 222 -13.52 7.16 -17.27
CA LEU A 222 -13.48 6.74 -15.88
C LEU A 222 -14.62 7.38 -15.06
N ALA A 223 -14.93 8.65 -15.27
CA ALA A 223 -16.07 9.32 -14.66
C ALA A 223 -17.39 8.57 -14.97
N ASN A 224 -17.54 8.10 -16.21
CA ASN A 224 -18.70 7.30 -16.60
C ASN A 224 -18.70 5.90 -15.92
N THR A 225 -17.54 5.28 -15.74
CA THR A 225 -17.40 4.04 -14.96
C THR A 225 -17.85 4.25 -13.51
N PHE A 226 -17.45 5.36 -12.88
CA PHE A 226 -17.90 5.72 -11.53
C PHE A 226 -19.41 5.98 -11.45
N ARG A 227 -20.01 6.64 -12.44
CA ARG A 227 -21.49 6.79 -12.50
C ARG A 227 -22.20 5.46 -12.59
N THR A 228 -21.70 4.55 -13.41
CA THR A 228 -22.28 3.21 -13.53
C THR A 228 -22.20 2.47 -12.19
N LEU A 229 -21.05 2.51 -11.50
CA LEU A 229 -20.90 1.93 -10.17
C LEU A 229 -21.82 2.61 -9.14
N ALA A 230 -21.92 3.94 -9.16
CA ALA A 230 -22.78 4.71 -8.25
C ALA A 230 -24.25 4.32 -8.36
N LYS A 231 -24.73 4.16 -9.60
CA LYS A 231 -26.12 3.87 -9.91
C LYS A 231 -26.49 2.38 -9.73
N GLU A 232 -25.60 1.47 -10.08
CA GLU A 232 -25.90 0.05 -10.21
C GLU A 232 -25.14 -0.83 -9.21
N GLY A 233 -24.31 -0.22 -8.37
CA GLY A 233 -23.46 -0.93 -7.42
C GLY A 233 -22.53 -1.93 -8.10
N LYS A 234 -22.20 -3.02 -7.42
CA LYS A 234 -21.33 -4.08 -7.95
C LYS A 234 -21.77 -4.61 -9.31
N LYS A 235 -23.09 -4.69 -9.54
CA LYS A 235 -23.64 -5.18 -10.80
C LYS A 235 -23.20 -4.35 -12.00
N GLY A 236 -23.14 -3.02 -11.86
CA GLY A 236 -22.71 -2.13 -12.94
C GLY A 236 -21.25 -2.32 -13.37
N PHE A 237 -20.41 -2.85 -12.50
CA PHE A 237 -18.99 -3.09 -12.80
C PHE A 237 -18.73 -4.54 -13.28
N TYR A 238 -19.32 -5.54 -12.61
CA TYR A 238 -19.04 -6.96 -12.87
C TYR A 238 -20.01 -7.62 -13.87
N SER A 239 -20.96 -6.88 -14.42
CA SER A 239 -21.83 -7.32 -15.52
C SER A 239 -22.10 -6.20 -16.52
N GLY A 240 -22.63 -6.53 -17.69
CA GLY A 240 -22.88 -5.58 -18.78
C GLY A 240 -21.61 -5.02 -19.39
N ARG A 241 -21.67 -3.79 -19.91
CA ARG A 241 -20.66 -3.16 -20.77
C ARG A 241 -19.23 -3.21 -20.18
N ILE A 242 -19.06 -2.85 -18.91
CA ILE A 242 -17.71 -2.77 -18.30
C ILE A 242 -17.10 -4.17 -18.23
N ALA A 243 -17.87 -5.15 -17.77
CA ALA A 243 -17.45 -6.54 -17.71
C ALA A 243 -17.12 -7.12 -19.10
N GLU A 244 -17.98 -6.85 -20.08
CA GLU A 244 -17.80 -7.30 -21.47
C GLU A 244 -16.52 -6.75 -22.08
N GLU A 245 -16.22 -5.45 -21.87
CA GLU A 245 -14.99 -4.84 -22.37
C GLU A 245 -13.73 -5.32 -21.64
N MET A 246 -13.82 -5.65 -20.33
CA MET A 246 -12.72 -6.28 -19.59
C MET A 246 -12.41 -7.67 -20.18
N ILE A 247 -13.42 -8.50 -20.37
CA ILE A 247 -13.22 -9.85 -20.90
C ILE A 247 -12.77 -9.79 -22.36
N LYS A 248 -13.35 -8.90 -23.15
CA LYS A 248 -12.95 -8.73 -24.55
C LYS A 248 -11.46 -8.41 -24.67
N VAL A 249 -10.97 -7.38 -23.98
CA VAL A 249 -9.57 -6.95 -24.10
C VAL A 249 -8.58 -7.98 -23.55
N THR A 250 -8.96 -8.74 -22.52
CA THR A 250 -8.12 -9.81 -21.98
C THR A 250 -8.11 -11.04 -22.89
N SER A 251 -9.26 -11.47 -23.41
CA SER A 251 -9.37 -12.59 -24.36
C SER A 251 -8.64 -12.32 -25.68
N ASP A 252 -8.73 -11.09 -26.22
CA ASP A 252 -8.02 -10.67 -27.43
C ASP A 252 -6.49 -10.80 -27.27
N LYS A 253 -5.99 -10.90 -26.03
CA LYS A 253 -4.58 -11.09 -25.66
C LYS A 253 -4.24 -12.51 -25.17
N GLY A 254 -5.16 -13.45 -25.28
CA GLY A 254 -4.99 -14.83 -24.83
C GLY A 254 -5.22 -15.03 -23.32
N GLY A 255 -5.81 -14.05 -22.64
CA GLY A 255 -6.19 -14.17 -21.22
C GLY A 255 -7.35 -15.16 -21.02
N ARG A 256 -7.44 -15.68 -19.79
CA ARG A 256 -8.34 -16.78 -19.45
C ARG A 256 -9.49 -16.40 -18.50
N LEU A 257 -9.62 -15.11 -18.17
CA LEU A 257 -10.78 -14.62 -17.41
C LEU A 257 -12.06 -14.69 -18.25
N THR A 258 -13.18 -14.98 -17.59
CA THR A 258 -14.50 -15.09 -18.19
C THR A 258 -15.52 -14.18 -17.49
N LEU A 259 -16.67 -13.93 -18.13
CA LEU A 259 -17.78 -13.22 -17.50
C LEU A 259 -18.32 -13.95 -16.25
N GLU A 260 -18.23 -15.27 -16.21
CA GLU A 260 -18.64 -16.05 -15.04
C GLU A 260 -17.71 -15.83 -13.84
N ASP A 261 -16.40 -15.65 -14.05
CA ASP A 261 -15.46 -15.30 -12.98
C ASP A 261 -15.79 -13.94 -12.37
N LEU A 262 -16.14 -12.95 -13.22
CA LEU A 262 -16.58 -11.63 -12.77
C LEU A 262 -17.89 -11.71 -11.98
N LYS A 263 -18.86 -12.47 -12.48
CA LYS A 263 -20.16 -12.69 -11.82
C LYS A 263 -19.98 -13.38 -10.47
N GLN A 264 -19.16 -14.42 -10.39
CA GLN A 264 -18.86 -15.11 -9.16
C GLN A 264 -18.25 -14.14 -8.12
N HIS A 265 -17.31 -13.28 -8.54
CA HIS A 265 -16.73 -12.28 -7.65
C HIS A 265 -17.77 -11.25 -7.18
N MET A 266 -18.69 -10.83 -8.05
CA MET A 266 -19.80 -9.93 -7.69
C MET A 266 -20.68 -10.53 -6.60
N GLU A 267 -20.99 -11.82 -6.72
CA GLU A 267 -21.87 -12.54 -5.78
C GLU A 267 -21.18 -12.79 -4.43
N LEU A 268 -19.92 -13.19 -4.45
CA LEU A 268 -19.12 -13.38 -3.23
C LEU A 268 -18.78 -12.05 -2.55
N GLY A 269 -18.54 -10.99 -3.32
CA GLY A 269 -18.10 -9.69 -2.84
C GLY A 269 -16.74 -9.75 -2.15
N THR A 270 -16.52 -8.74 -1.32
CA THR A 270 -15.37 -8.73 -0.40
C THR A 270 -15.64 -9.60 0.81
N GLU A 271 -14.57 -10.07 1.42
CA GLU A 271 -14.64 -10.92 2.60
C GLU A 271 -14.39 -10.09 3.86
N THR A 272 -15.33 -10.13 4.81
CA THR A 272 -15.07 -9.69 6.18
C THR A 272 -14.14 -10.72 6.81
N THR A 273 -13.00 -10.26 7.29
CA THR A 273 -11.99 -11.14 7.89
C THR A 273 -11.60 -10.63 9.27
N GLU A 274 -11.17 -11.52 10.14
CA GLU A 274 -10.66 -11.12 11.45
C GLU A 274 -9.25 -10.55 11.27
N PRO A 275 -9.00 -9.29 11.71
CA PRO A 275 -7.65 -8.73 11.65
C PRO A 275 -6.72 -9.53 12.54
N ILE A 276 -5.44 -9.55 12.18
CA ILE A 276 -4.38 -10.16 13.02
C ILE A 276 -3.64 -9.08 13.79
N SER A 277 -3.13 -9.43 14.97
CA SER A 277 -2.45 -8.44 15.80
C SER A 277 -1.27 -9.02 16.57
N TYR A 278 -0.41 -8.12 17.03
CA TYR A 278 0.67 -8.43 17.98
C TYR A 278 0.75 -7.34 19.06
N LYS A 279 0.74 -7.77 20.33
CA LYS A 279 0.95 -6.86 21.48
C LYS A 279 2.44 -6.65 21.67
N PHE A 280 2.86 -5.39 21.57
CA PHE A 280 4.24 -4.99 21.69
C PHE A 280 4.44 -4.05 22.88
N SER A 281 5.34 -4.41 23.81
CA SER A 281 5.65 -3.63 25.01
C SER A 281 7.14 -3.43 25.24
N SER A 282 7.96 -3.84 24.26
CA SER A 282 9.42 -3.74 24.27
C SER A 282 9.92 -2.29 24.07
N GLN A 283 11.21 -2.07 24.26
CA GLN A 283 11.92 -0.82 23.95
C GLN A 283 11.44 0.42 24.73
N ASP A 284 10.83 0.22 25.92
CA ASP A 284 10.29 1.31 26.74
C ASP A 284 9.38 2.29 26.00
N ILE A 285 8.56 1.76 25.08
CA ILE A 285 7.60 2.54 24.31
C ILE A 285 6.71 3.38 25.21
N GLY A 286 6.37 4.61 24.77
CA GLY A 286 5.47 5.52 25.50
C GLY A 286 6.03 6.15 26.78
N LYS A 287 7.18 5.69 27.29
CA LYS A 287 7.75 6.22 28.56
C LYS A 287 8.52 7.52 28.39
N ARG A 288 8.76 7.97 27.19
CA ARG A 288 9.66 9.09 26.86
C ARG A 288 8.97 10.40 26.58
N HIS A 289 7.65 10.43 26.57
CA HIS A 289 6.89 11.67 26.42
C HIS A 289 6.91 12.44 27.75
N GLY A 290 7.26 13.75 27.68
CA GLY A 290 7.51 14.58 28.86
C GLY A 290 6.34 14.56 29.86
N LYS A 291 6.61 15.07 31.07
CA LYS A 291 5.75 15.00 32.28
C LYS A 291 4.27 15.41 32.14
N HIS A 292 3.84 15.91 31.00
CA HIS A 292 2.48 16.43 30.75
C HIS A 292 1.62 15.56 29.84
N MET A 293 2.15 14.47 29.28
CA MET A 293 1.37 13.52 28.48
C MET A 293 1.41 12.16 29.16
N GLN A 294 0.30 11.78 29.81
CA GLN A 294 0.05 10.38 30.12
C GLN A 294 -0.24 9.68 28.78
N ASP A 295 0.80 9.13 28.19
CA ASP A 295 0.67 8.30 27.01
C ASP A 295 0.24 6.90 27.47
N SER A 296 -0.99 6.53 27.15
CA SER A 296 -1.52 5.19 27.43
C SER A 296 -0.72 4.07 26.76
N SER A 297 0.10 4.41 25.75
CA SER A 297 1.03 3.46 25.12
C SER A 297 2.17 3.00 26.06
N SER A 298 2.36 3.64 27.22
CA SER A 298 3.37 3.23 28.21
C SER A 298 3.16 1.81 28.76
N GLU A 299 1.96 1.25 28.67
CA GLU A 299 1.63 -0.12 29.05
C GLU A 299 1.71 -1.10 27.85
N GLY A 300 2.16 -0.63 26.71
CA GLY A 300 2.22 -1.38 25.46
C GLY A 300 1.14 -0.97 24.46
N ILE A 301 1.34 -1.41 23.25
CA ILE A 301 0.39 -1.22 22.15
C ILE A 301 0.03 -2.56 21.52
N GLU A 302 -1.03 -2.54 20.72
CA GLU A 302 -1.38 -3.64 19.84
C GLU A 302 -1.36 -3.15 18.41
N LEU A 303 -0.44 -3.70 17.60
CA LEU A 303 -0.40 -3.45 16.16
C LEU A 303 -1.36 -4.41 15.48
N TRP A 304 -2.28 -3.86 14.73
CA TRP A 304 -3.25 -4.56 13.90
C TRP A 304 -2.85 -4.50 12.44
N GLU A 305 -2.89 -5.65 11.78
CA GLU A 305 -2.57 -5.81 10.37
C GLU A 305 -3.66 -6.62 9.66
N HIS A 306 -3.68 -6.51 8.32
CA HIS A 306 -4.56 -7.35 7.51
C HIS A 306 -4.02 -8.79 7.47
N PRO A 307 -4.90 -9.80 7.67
CA PRO A 307 -4.49 -11.21 7.65
C PRO A 307 -4.05 -11.67 6.25
N PRO A 308 -3.47 -12.87 6.11
CA PRO A 308 -3.27 -13.52 4.82
C PRO A 308 -4.59 -13.58 3.99
N ASN A 309 -4.52 -13.46 2.71
CA ASN A 309 -3.38 -13.45 1.76
C ASN A 309 -2.50 -12.18 1.79
N GLY A 310 -2.78 -11.17 2.63
CA GLY A 310 -1.93 -10.00 2.84
C GLY A 310 -0.67 -10.31 3.66
N GLN A 311 0.39 -9.53 3.46
CA GLN A 311 1.69 -9.74 4.10
C GLN A 311 1.84 -9.07 5.49
N GLY A 312 0.76 -8.64 6.15
CA GLY A 312 0.81 -7.99 7.47
C GLY A 312 1.50 -8.83 8.55
N LEU A 313 1.40 -10.16 8.43
CA LEU A 313 2.08 -11.11 9.30
C LEU A 313 3.59 -10.85 9.43
N VAL A 314 4.26 -10.39 8.35
CA VAL A 314 5.71 -10.09 8.35
C VAL A 314 6.04 -8.97 9.33
N ALA A 315 5.25 -7.89 9.37
CA ALA A 315 5.47 -6.79 10.30
C ALA A 315 5.29 -7.23 11.76
N LEU A 316 4.25 -8.03 12.03
CA LEU A 316 3.97 -8.56 13.37
C LEU A 316 5.09 -9.50 13.84
N MET A 317 5.58 -10.39 12.98
CA MET A 317 6.70 -11.29 13.29
C MET A 317 7.98 -10.52 13.55
N ALA A 318 8.29 -9.50 12.75
CA ALA A 318 9.49 -8.68 12.94
C ALA A 318 9.49 -7.98 14.31
N LEU A 319 8.35 -7.40 14.73
CA LEU A 319 8.21 -6.83 16.07
C LEU A 319 8.37 -7.88 17.17
N GLY A 320 7.77 -9.07 17.00
CA GLY A 320 7.90 -10.16 17.96
C GLY A 320 9.33 -10.68 18.08
N ILE A 321 10.09 -10.72 16.99
CA ILE A 321 11.51 -11.07 17.01
C ILE A 321 12.32 -10.00 17.76
N ILE A 322 12.09 -8.71 17.50
CA ILE A 322 12.76 -7.60 18.20
C ILE A 322 12.48 -7.68 19.71
N GLU A 323 11.23 -7.90 20.11
CA GLU A 323 10.87 -8.07 21.51
C GLU A 323 11.58 -9.27 22.15
N GLN A 324 11.68 -10.40 21.45
CA GLN A 324 12.36 -11.58 21.94
C GLN A 324 13.88 -11.34 22.09
N LEU A 325 14.50 -10.64 21.13
CA LEU A 325 15.92 -10.29 21.22
C LEU A 325 16.24 -9.42 22.44
N GLU A 326 15.35 -8.50 22.81
CA GLU A 326 15.49 -7.72 24.04
C GLU A 326 15.34 -8.61 25.28
N LYS A 327 14.34 -9.49 25.33
CA LYS A 327 14.11 -10.44 26.44
C LYS A 327 15.32 -11.35 26.66
N ASP A 328 15.97 -11.77 25.58
CA ASP A 328 17.16 -12.63 25.63
C ASP A 328 18.45 -11.85 25.96
N GLY A 329 18.38 -10.52 26.11
CA GLY A 329 19.54 -9.66 26.36
C GLY A 329 20.51 -9.56 25.19
N LYS A 330 20.07 -9.94 23.99
CA LYS A 330 20.90 -9.85 22.76
C LYS A 330 20.99 -8.44 22.20
N ILE A 331 20.02 -7.59 22.50
CA ILE A 331 19.95 -6.19 22.12
C ILE A 331 19.65 -5.31 23.33
N LYS A 332 20.12 -4.07 23.28
CA LYS A 332 19.79 -3.05 24.27
C LYS A 332 18.44 -2.43 24.00
N LYS A 333 17.93 -1.64 24.94
CA LYS A 333 16.87 -0.68 24.71
C LYS A 333 17.43 0.54 23.99
N PHE A 334 16.92 0.84 22.80
CA PHE A 334 17.35 1.95 21.99
C PHE A 334 16.83 3.29 22.54
N GLY A 335 17.67 4.31 22.54
CA GLY A 335 17.35 5.67 22.93
C GLY A 335 17.24 6.61 21.73
N GLN A 336 16.87 7.87 21.98
CA GLN A 336 16.74 8.88 20.91
C GLN A 336 18.01 9.02 20.06
N ASN A 337 19.20 8.89 20.68
CA ASN A 337 20.47 8.97 19.98
C ASN A 337 20.80 7.72 19.14
N ASP A 338 20.04 6.66 19.30
CA ASP A 338 20.23 5.41 18.54
C ASP A 338 19.39 5.39 17.25
N HIS A 339 18.54 6.39 17.02
CA HIS A 339 17.74 6.46 15.81
C HIS A 339 18.64 6.41 14.56
N ASN A 340 18.32 5.46 13.67
CA ASN A 340 19.10 5.18 12.46
C ASN A 340 20.60 4.92 12.71
N SER A 341 21.01 4.48 13.92
CA SER A 341 22.35 3.96 14.15
C SER A 341 22.56 2.61 13.46
N ALA A 342 23.79 2.24 13.18
CA ALA A 342 24.11 0.96 12.56
C ALA A 342 23.62 -0.24 13.41
N GLU A 343 23.73 -0.14 14.73
CA GLU A 343 23.28 -1.17 15.67
C GLU A 343 21.75 -1.35 15.58
N TYR A 344 20.98 -0.24 15.60
CA TYR A 344 19.53 -0.29 15.47
C TYR A 344 19.10 -0.84 14.11
N LEU A 345 19.69 -0.34 13.00
CA LEU A 345 19.33 -0.79 11.66
C LEU A 345 19.70 -2.26 11.42
N HIS A 346 20.79 -2.74 12.02
CA HIS A 346 21.16 -4.16 11.96
C HIS A 346 20.08 -5.04 12.57
N VAL A 347 19.59 -4.69 13.76
CA VAL A 347 18.49 -5.41 14.41
C VAL A 347 17.24 -5.42 13.54
N LEU A 348 16.87 -4.25 13.02
CA LEU A 348 15.69 -4.09 12.16
C LEU A 348 15.79 -4.93 10.89
N VAL A 349 16.91 -4.84 10.18
CA VAL A 349 17.16 -5.56 8.92
C VAL A 349 17.12 -7.08 9.13
N GLU A 350 17.80 -7.58 10.17
CA GLU A 350 17.84 -9.01 10.45
C GLU A 350 16.47 -9.55 10.90
N ALA A 351 15.75 -8.80 11.75
CA ALA A 351 14.39 -9.21 12.15
C ALA A 351 13.44 -9.27 10.94
N LEU A 352 13.52 -8.30 10.03
CA LEU A 352 12.72 -8.30 8.81
C LEU A 352 13.12 -9.44 7.86
N ARG A 353 14.40 -9.73 7.69
CA ARG A 353 14.85 -10.86 6.85
C ARG A 353 14.31 -12.19 7.35
N ILE A 354 14.37 -12.42 8.66
CA ILE A 354 13.84 -13.64 9.29
C ILE A 354 12.33 -13.72 9.09
N ALA A 355 11.60 -12.61 9.30
CA ALA A 355 10.15 -12.58 9.15
C ALA A 355 9.71 -12.77 7.69
N PHE A 356 10.44 -12.19 6.73
CA PHE A 356 10.14 -12.40 5.31
C PHE A 356 10.40 -13.84 4.87
N ALA A 357 11.44 -14.49 5.36
CA ALA A 357 11.71 -15.88 5.03
C ALA A 357 10.49 -16.78 5.30
N ASP A 358 9.84 -16.57 6.43
CA ASP A 358 8.62 -17.31 6.78
C ASP A 358 7.39 -16.79 6.00
N GLY A 359 7.25 -15.47 5.88
CA GLY A 359 6.13 -14.86 5.18
C GLY A 359 6.00 -15.33 3.73
N ASN A 360 7.13 -15.48 3.04
CA ASN A 360 7.14 -15.94 1.66
C ASN A 360 6.63 -17.34 1.46
N TRP A 361 6.97 -18.21 2.37
CA TRP A 361 6.52 -19.59 2.30
C TRP A 361 5.06 -19.74 2.74
N TRP A 362 4.67 -19.08 3.84
CA TRP A 362 3.39 -19.36 4.49
C TRP A 362 2.22 -18.49 4.03
N ILE A 363 2.47 -17.29 3.50
CA ILE A 363 1.38 -16.39 3.10
C ILE A 363 0.75 -16.86 1.79
N ALA A 364 -0.52 -17.25 1.89
CA ALA A 364 -1.34 -17.73 0.79
C ALA A 364 -2.83 -17.42 1.07
N ASP A 365 -3.71 -17.76 0.16
CA ASP A 365 -5.16 -17.65 0.36
C ASP A 365 -5.63 -18.62 1.45
N PRO A 366 -6.10 -18.12 2.62
CA PRO A 366 -6.50 -18.98 3.74
C PRO A 366 -7.77 -19.81 3.46
N ASN A 367 -8.51 -19.48 2.40
CA ASN A 367 -9.67 -20.25 1.98
C ASN A 367 -9.30 -21.53 1.19
N VAL A 368 -8.06 -21.60 0.72
CA VAL A 368 -7.54 -22.73 -0.07
C VAL A 368 -6.45 -23.48 0.69
N GLU A 369 -5.61 -22.74 1.43
CA GLU A 369 -4.46 -23.30 2.13
C GLU A 369 -4.46 -22.93 3.61
N LYS A 370 -3.99 -23.84 4.46
CA LYS A 370 -3.87 -23.56 5.90
C LYS A 370 -2.65 -22.67 6.15
N VAL A 371 -2.88 -21.40 6.50
CA VAL A 371 -1.83 -20.50 6.96
C VAL A 371 -1.75 -20.50 8.50
N PRO A 372 -0.63 -20.93 9.11
CA PRO A 372 -0.54 -21.12 10.56
C PRO A 372 -0.21 -19.80 11.30
N VAL A 373 -1.09 -18.79 11.17
CA VAL A 373 -0.87 -17.43 11.72
C VAL A 373 -0.60 -17.47 13.23
N LYS A 374 -1.40 -18.22 14.00
CA LYS A 374 -1.26 -18.29 15.46
C LYS A 374 0.05 -18.93 15.89
N GLU A 375 0.48 -19.94 15.17
CA GLU A 375 1.73 -20.64 15.41
C GLU A 375 2.92 -19.73 15.09
N LEU A 376 2.89 -19.02 13.97
CA LEU A 376 3.95 -18.09 13.52
C LEU A 376 4.11 -16.89 14.48
N LEU A 377 3.02 -16.42 15.10
CA LEU A 377 3.04 -15.35 16.09
C LEU A 377 3.20 -15.85 17.53
N SER A 378 3.34 -17.16 17.73
CA SER A 378 3.50 -17.69 19.10
C SER A 378 4.85 -17.29 19.69
N PRO A 379 4.92 -16.99 21.00
CA PRO A 379 6.19 -16.64 21.67
C PRO A 379 7.27 -17.72 21.50
N LYS A 380 6.87 -18.99 21.48
CA LYS A 380 7.79 -20.12 21.26
C LYS A 380 8.44 -20.07 19.88
N TYR A 381 7.63 -19.85 18.84
CA TYR A 381 8.14 -19.79 17.47
C TYR A 381 9.03 -18.56 17.26
N LEU A 382 8.58 -17.39 17.71
CA LEU A 382 9.36 -16.15 17.61
C LEU A 382 10.70 -16.25 18.33
N ALA A 383 10.75 -16.90 19.51
CA ALA A 383 12.00 -17.19 20.22
C ALA A 383 12.92 -18.14 19.44
N GLU A 384 12.37 -19.14 18.75
CA GLU A 384 13.17 -20.01 17.87
C GLU A 384 13.75 -19.23 16.69
N ARG A 385 12.96 -18.38 16.06
CA ARG A 385 13.42 -17.55 14.93
C ARG A 385 14.45 -16.51 15.36
N ALA A 386 14.32 -15.91 16.55
CA ALA A 386 15.27 -14.96 17.12
C ALA A 386 16.69 -15.54 17.35
N LYS A 387 16.84 -16.88 17.35
CA LYS A 387 18.16 -17.53 17.45
C LYS A 387 19.03 -17.29 16.22
N HIS A 388 18.44 -17.02 15.06
CA HIS A 388 19.17 -16.74 13.82
C HIS A 388 19.87 -15.38 13.83
N PHE A 389 19.55 -14.50 14.77
CA PHE A 389 20.19 -13.20 14.90
C PHE A 389 21.58 -13.29 15.55
N ASP A 390 22.58 -12.70 14.89
CA ASP A 390 23.94 -12.48 15.41
C ASP A 390 24.19 -10.97 15.59
N PRO A 391 24.42 -10.45 16.81
CA PRO A 391 24.60 -9.02 17.03
C PRO A 391 25.90 -8.45 16.43
N LYS A 392 26.80 -9.28 15.93
CA LYS A 392 28.13 -8.89 15.45
C LYS A 392 28.29 -8.95 13.93
N LYS A 393 27.40 -9.61 13.25
CA LYS A 393 27.47 -9.78 11.79
C LYS A 393 26.11 -10.07 11.15
N ALA A 394 25.96 -9.62 9.90
CA ALA A 394 24.84 -10.00 9.06
C ALA A 394 24.77 -11.51 8.91
N SER A 395 23.58 -12.08 9.10
CA SER A 395 23.31 -13.51 8.94
C SER A 395 23.20 -13.88 7.46
N ASP A 396 23.54 -15.12 7.14
CA ASP A 396 23.09 -15.69 5.87
C ASP A 396 21.56 -15.78 5.89
N PRO A 397 20.87 -15.47 4.76
CA PRO A 397 19.42 -15.61 4.70
C PRO A 397 19.01 -17.00 5.15
N PRO A 398 18.05 -17.14 6.09
CA PRO A 398 17.53 -18.45 6.46
C PRO A 398 16.93 -19.15 5.23
N GLU A 399 16.96 -20.49 5.22
CA GLU A 399 16.29 -21.30 4.20
C GLU A 399 14.82 -20.87 4.10
N HIS A 400 14.33 -20.64 2.91
CA HIS A 400 13.13 -19.91 2.50
C HIS A 400 13.46 -18.42 2.27
N GLY A 401 14.03 -18.12 1.10
CA GLY A 401 14.63 -16.84 0.79
C GLY A 401 13.66 -15.66 0.71
N SER A 402 14.24 -14.47 0.71
CA SER A 402 13.56 -13.19 0.57
C SER A 402 12.84 -13.06 -0.79
N PRO A 403 11.56 -12.66 -0.82
CA PRO A 403 10.77 -12.51 -2.06
C PRO A 403 10.85 -11.14 -2.69
N ALA A 404 11.67 -10.31 -2.21
CA ALA A 404 11.71 -8.92 -2.64
C ALA A 404 12.28 -8.77 -4.05
N GLN A 405 11.52 -9.16 -5.03
CA GLN A 405 11.87 -9.04 -6.45
C GLN A 405 11.19 -7.88 -7.17
N ASN A 406 10.20 -7.20 -6.59
CA ASN A 406 9.44 -6.21 -7.32
C ASN A 406 9.19 -4.95 -6.49
N SER A 407 9.61 -3.79 -6.99
CA SER A 407 9.02 -2.53 -6.56
C SER A 407 7.59 -2.50 -7.08
N SER A 408 6.61 -2.31 -6.21
CA SER A 408 5.22 -2.18 -6.59
C SER A 408 4.73 -0.78 -6.27
N ASP A 409 3.99 -0.19 -7.18
CA ASP A 409 3.27 1.04 -6.97
C ASP A 409 1.92 0.74 -6.31
N THR A 410 1.59 1.54 -5.32
CA THR A 410 0.37 1.39 -4.51
C THR A 410 -0.01 2.77 -4.00
N VAL A 411 -1.25 3.00 -3.59
CA VAL A 411 -1.59 4.13 -2.73
C VAL A 411 -2.06 3.64 -1.38
N TYR A 412 -1.52 4.24 -0.34
CA TYR A 412 -2.01 4.16 1.02
C TYR A 412 -2.57 5.52 1.44
N PHE A 413 -3.71 5.51 2.11
CA PHE A 413 -4.30 6.70 2.70
C PHE A 413 -5.09 6.36 3.96
N ALA A 414 -5.36 7.38 4.77
CA ALA A 414 -6.12 7.26 5.99
C ALA A 414 -7.13 8.41 6.09
N CYS A 415 -8.28 8.10 6.67
CA CYS A 415 -9.32 9.07 6.98
C CYS A 415 -9.78 8.90 8.42
N SER A 416 -10.17 10.01 9.06
CA SER A 416 -10.84 10.01 10.36
C SER A 416 -12.01 10.96 10.36
N ASP A 417 -12.93 10.80 11.32
CA ASP A 417 -14.12 11.61 11.45
C ASP A 417 -14.29 12.21 12.85
N SER A 418 -15.33 13.02 13.02
CA SER A 418 -15.64 13.69 14.29
C SER A 418 -16.22 12.78 15.38
N GLU A 419 -16.59 11.56 15.03
CA GLU A 419 -17.11 10.55 15.97
C GLU A 419 -15.97 9.70 16.58
N GLY A 420 -14.72 9.93 16.13
CA GLY A 420 -13.53 9.23 16.60
C GLY A 420 -13.23 7.94 15.81
N ASN A 421 -14.01 7.63 14.77
CA ASN A 421 -13.71 6.51 13.90
C ASN A 421 -12.54 6.84 12.97
N ALA A 422 -11.82 5.83 12.56
CA ALA A 422 -10.73 5.98 11.61
C ALA A 422 -10.62 4.75 10.70
N ILE A 423 -10.21 4.98 9.46
CA ILE A 423 -10.00 3.92 8.48
C ILE A 423 -8.59 4.02 7.91
N SER A 424 -7.91 2.88 7.91
CA SER A 424 -6.65 2.62 7.23
C SER A 424 -7.00 1.92 5.93
N PHE A 425 -6.73 2.55 4.78
CA PHE A 425 -7.20 2.07 3.48
C PHE A 425 -6.05 2.02 2.47
N ILE A 426 -5.99 0.92 1.74
CA ILE A 426 -4.98 0.70 0.73
C ILE A 426 -5.61 0.16 -0.54
N ASN A 427 -5.25 0.73 -1.70
CA ASN A 427 -5.74 0.32 -3.01
C ASN A 427 -4.57 0.25 -3.98
N SER A 428 -4.54 -0.74 -4.87
CA SER A 428 -3.36 -0.98 -5.69
C SER A 428 -3.69 -1.70 -7.00
N ASN A 429 -2.96 -1.31 -8.05
CA ASN A 429 -2.84 -2.06 -9.30
C ASN A 429 -1.66 -3.06 -9.27
N TYR A 430 -0.87 -3.12 -8.22
CA TYR A 430 0.40 -3.80 -7.96
C TYR A 430 1.60 -3.06 -8.57
N ALA A 431 2.01 -3.31 -9.80
CA ALA A 431 3.07 -2.54 -10.46
C ALA A 431 2.50 -1.34 -11.25
N GLY A 432 3.35 -0.41 -11.65
CA GLY A 432 2.95 0.84 -12.29
C GLY A 432 1.95 0.65 -13.45
N PHE A 433 0.78 1.28 -13.35
CA PHE A 433 -0.36 1.10 -14.25
C PHE A 433 -0.83 -0.36 -14.42
N GLY A 434 -0.53 -1.26 -13.47
CA GLY A 434 -0.87 -2.68 -13.57
C GLY A 434 -0.27 -3.31 -14.83
N THR A 435 -1.09 -4.05 -15.58
CA THR A 435 -0.69 -4.61 -16.88
C THR A 435 -0.64 -3.58 -18.00
N CYS A 436 -1.02 -2.33 -17.75
CA CYS A 436 -1.29 -1.30 -18.76
C CYS A 436 -2.44 -1.68 -19.75
N ILE A 437 -3.16 -2.77 -19.51
CA ILE A 437 -4.31 -3.19 -20.33
C ILE A 437 -5.54 -2.37 -19.90
N ILE A 438 -6.20 -1.71 -20.85
CA ILE A 438 -7.33 -0.81 -20.62
C ILE A 438 -8.56 -1.36 -21.32
N PRO A 439 -9.67 -1.67 -20.60
CA PRO A 439 -10.95 -1.99 -21.20
C PRO A 439 -11.52 -0.77 -21.92
N LYS A 440 -12.03 -0.93 -23.14
CA LYS A 440 -12.47 0.17 -24.01
C LYS A 440 -13.60 0.99 -23.37
N GLY A 441 -13.41 2.31 -23.33
CA GLY A 441 -14.39 3.26 -22.80
C GLY A 441 -14.60 3.15 -21.28
N CYS A 442 -13.62 2.59 -20.54
CA CYS A 442 -13.71 2.41 -19.11
C CYS A 442 -12.74 3.30 -18.31
N GLY A 443 -11.64 3.74 -18.93
CA GLY A 443 -10.73 4.76 -18.38
C GLY A 443 -9.87 4.30 -17.20
N PHE A 444 -9.69 2.99 -16.99
CA PHE A 444 -8.82 2.42 -15.96
C PHE A 444 -7.98 1.27 -16.51
N THR A 445 -6.89 0.96 -15.84
CA THR A 445 -6.03 -0.17 -16.17
C THR A 445 -6.36 -1.39 -15.30
N LEU A 446 -6.14 -2.59 -15.86
CA LEU A 446 -6.27 -3.85 -15.12
C LEU A 446 -4.99 -4.16 -14.36
N GLN A 447 -5.14 -4.55 -13.10
CA GLN A 447 -4.07 -4.93 -12.21
C GLN A 447 -3.23 -6.11 -12.74
N ASN A 448 -2.04 -6.28 -12.16
CA ASN A 448 -1.16 -7.39 -12.47
C ASN A 448 -0.78 -8.25 -11.25
N ARG A 449 -1.69 -8.35 -10.29
CA ARG A 449 -1.50 -9.06 -9.01
C ARG A 449 -1.21 -10.54 -9.16
N GLY A 450 -1.72 -11.19 -10.20
CA GLY A 450 -1.48 -12.60 -10.49
C GLY A 450 0.01 -12.92 -10.71
N ALA A 451 0.86 -11.93 -11.00
CA ALA A 451 2.30 -12.11 -11.04
C ALA A 451 2.91 -12.56 -9.70
N ASN A 452 2.17 -12.41 -8.61
CA ASN A 452 2.60 -12.89 -7.28
C ASN A 452 2.30 -14.36 -7.01
N PHE A 453 1.63 -15.08 -7.90
CA PHE A 453 1.52 -16.53 -7.78
C PHE A 453 2.86 -17.21 -8.04
N GLU A 454 3.12 -18.27 -7.28
CA GLU A 454 4.18 -19.20 -7.60
C GLU A 454 3.74 -20.17 -8.70
N LEU A 455 4.66 -20.52 -9.58
CA LEU A 455 4.46 -21.56 -10.60
C LEU A 455 5.21 -22.84 -10.26
N GLN A 456 6.02 -22.81 -9.18
CA GLN A 456 6.74 -23.94 -8.59
C GLN A 456 7.39 -23.55 -7.25
N PRO A 457 7.69 -24.51 -6.37
CA PRO A 457 7.33 -25.92 -6.48
C PRO A 457 5.83 -26.17 -6.34
N GLU A 458 5.31 -27.24 -6.88
CA GLU A 458 3.87 -27.54 -6.88
C GLU A 458 3.24 -27.63 -5.47
N ASN A 459 4.05 -27.90 -4.43
CA ASN A 459 3.63 -27.94 -3.04
C ASN A 459 3.73 -26.57 -2.33
N HIS A 460 4.04 -25.50 -3.06
CA HIS A 460 4.10 -24.17 -2.45
C HIS A 460 2.68 -23.69 -2.09
N PRO A 461 2.44 -23.18 -0.85
CA PRO A 461 1.11 -22.72 -0.46
C PRO A 461 0.52 -21.64 -1.38
N ASN A 462 1.34 -20.77 -1.97
CA ASN A 462 0.90 -19.74 -2.92
C ASN A 462 0.97 -20.18 -4.39
N ILE A 463 1.00 -21.50 -4.68
CA ILE A 463 0.96 -22.00 -6.05
C ILE A 463 -0.31 -21.54 -6.77
N LEU A 464 -0.21 -21.19 -8.04
CA LEU A 464 -1.36 -20.79 -8.86
C LEU A 464 -2.42 -21.91 -8.90
N ALA A 465 -3.64 -21.54 -8.61
CA ALA A 465 -4.80 -22.42 -8.74
C ALA A 465 -6.07 -21.61 -9.11
N PRO A 466 -7.05 -22.25 -9.76
CA PRO A 466 -8.33 -21.63 -10.07
C PRO A 466 -9.04 -21.08 -8.82
N ASN A 467 -9.70 -19.94 -8.95
CA ASN A 467 -10.47 -19.27 -7.90
C ASN A 467 -9.68 -18.90 -6.64
N LYS A 468 -8.36 -18.98 -6.67
CA LYS A 468 -7.44 -18.66 -5.58
C LYS A 468 -7.03 -17.19 -5.63
N ARG A 469 -6.84 -16.56 -4.45
CA ARG A 469 -6.21 -15.26 -4.30
C ARG A 469 -4.69 -15.40 -4.28
N PRO A 470 -3.92 -14.54 -4.98
CA PRO A 470 -2.47 -14.55 -4.89
C PRO A 470 -1.97 -13.95 -3.57
N TYR A 471 -0.72 -14.22 -3.21
CA TYR A 471 0.03 -13.43 -2.23
C TYR A 471 -0.18 -11.94 -2.49
N HIS A 472 -0.51 -11.18 -1.45
CA HIS A 472 -0.87 -9.78 -1.60
C HIS A 472 0.06 -8.86 -0.82
N THR A 473 0.65 -7.88 -1.51
CA THR A 473 1.60 -6.95 -0.89
C THR A 473 0.94 -5.79 -0.17
N ILE A 474 -0.34 -5.48 -0.45
CA ILE A 474 -1.01 -4.36 0.24
C ILE A 474 -1.42 -4.75 1.65
N ILE A 475 -1.12 -3.89 2.61
CA ILE A 475 -1.49 -4.03 4.01
C ILE A 475 -1.84 -2.68 4.60
N PRO A 476 -3.05 -2.48 5.12
CA PRO A 476 -3.37 -1.38 6.01
C PRO A 476 -2.94 -1.72 7.44
N ALA A 477 -2.55 -0.72 8.25
CA ALA A 477 -2.18 -0.92 9.64
C ALA A 477 -2.89 0.04 10.59
N LEU A 478 -3.03 -0.38 11.85
CA LEU A 478 -3.67 0.38 12.91
C LEU A 478 -3.03 0.03 14.26
N ILE A 479 -2.89 1.01 15.14
CA ILE A 479 -2.36 0.82 16.49
C ILE A 479 -3.42 1.19 17.51
N THR A 480 -3.67 0.29 18.47
CA THR A 480 -4.45 0.58 19.68
C THR A 480 -3.57 0.52 20.93
N ASN A 481 -3.99 1.21 21.99
CA ASN A 481 -3.35 1.10 23.28
C ASN A 481 -3.74 -0.24 23.95
N SER A 482 -2.77 -1.01 24.44
CA SER A 482 -3.04 -2.32 25.04
C SER A 482 -3.90 -2.25 26.30
N SER A 483 -3.84 -1.11 27.03
CA SER A 483 -4.53 -0.92 28.31
C SER A 483 -6.05 -0.87 28.17
N ASP A 484 -6.57 -0.21 27.11
CA ASP A 484 -8.00 0.08 27.00
C ASP A 484 -8.57 -0.04 25.59
N GLN A 485 -7.76 -0.49 24.63
CA GLN A 485 -8.10 -0.63 23.21
C GLN A 485 -8.51 0.71 22.53
N SER A 486 -8.19 1.85 23.13
CA SER A 486 -8.37 3.13 22.46
C SER A 486 -7.44 3.27 21.27
N LEU A 487 -7.87 4.02 20.27
CA LEU A 487 -7.06 4.26 19.08
C LEU A 487 -5.81 5.07 19.43
N HIS A 488 -4.63 4.58 19.04
CA HIS A 488 -3.42 5.37 19.03
C HIS A 488 -3.21 6.04 17.66
N SER A 489 -3.21 5.26 16.58
CA SER A 489 -3.06 5.79 15.22
C SER A 489 -3.53 4.80 14.16
N VAL A 490 -3.95 5.35 13.00
CA VAL A 490 -4.04 4.63 11.73
C VAL A 490 -2.89 5.09 10.85
N TYR A 491 -2.19 4.13 10.25
CA TYR A 491 -1.01 4.45 9.44
C TYR A 491 -0.71 3.36 8.43
N GLY A 492 0.11 3.66 7.45
CA GLY A 492 0.66 2.68 6.52
C GLY A 492 1.71 3.31 5.61
N VAL A 493 2.50 2.46 4.99
CA VAL A 493 3.52 2.83 4.02
C VAL A 493 3.32 1.97 2.79
N MET A 494 3.00 2.55 1.64
CA MET A 494 2.89 1.86 0.37
C MET A 494 4.27 1.52 -0.20
N GLY A 495 4.36 0.60 -1.17
CA GLY A 495 5.60 0.28 -1.87
C GLY A 495 5.91 -1.22 -1.93
N GLY A 496 4.94 -2.07 -2.24
CA GLY A 496 5.13 -3.51 -2.38
C GLY A 496 5.68 -4.17 -1.14
N PHE A 497 6.81 -4.84 -1.25
CA PHE A 497 7.47 -5.48 -0.12
C PHE A 497 8.13 -4.49 0.87
N MET A 498 8.18 -3.20 0.54
CA MET A 498 8.55 -2.16 1.50
C MET A 498 7.47 -1.95 2.57
N GLN A 499 6.22 -2.35 2.36
CA GLN A 499 5.11 -2.07 3.28
C GLN A 499 5.35 -2.61 4.69
N PRO A 500 5.63 -3.90 4.95
CA PRO A 500 5.92 -4.38 6.31
C PRO A 500 7.14 -3.70 6.92
N GLN A 501 8.16 -3.42 6.11
CA GLN A 501 9.37 -2.74 6.53
C GLN A 501 9.10 -1.31 6.97
N GLY A 502 8.31 -0.58 6.19
CA GLY A 502 7.85 0.77 6.49
C GLY A 502 6.95 0.82 7.73
N HIS A 503 6.05 -0.17 7.88
CA HIS A 503 5.18 -0.27 9.06
C HIS A 503 5.99 -0.38 10.35
N VAL A 504 6.98 -1.28 10.39
CA VAL A 504 7.84 -1.44 11.57
C VAL A 504 8.64 -0.17 11.83
N GLN A 505 9.26 0.44 10.81
CA GLN A 505 10.08 1.64 10.95
C GLN A 505 9.25 2.84 11.45
N VAL A 506 8.10 3.11 10.83
CA VAL A 506 7.24 4.24 11.22
C VAL A 506 6.64 4.04 12.61
N LEU A 507 6.28 2.80 12.98
CA LEU A 507 5.84 2.47 14.33
C LEU A 507 6.94 2.77 15.36
N LEU A 508 8.14 2.24 15.16
CA LEU A 508 9.26 2.44 16.09
C LEU A 508 9.68 3.92 16.15
N ASN A 509 9.63 4.65 15.03
CA ASN A 509 9.89 6.09 15.00
C ASN A 509 8.92 6.86 15.92
N GLN A 510 7.64 6.52 15.89
CA GLN A 510 6.64 7.15 16.76
C GLN A 510 6.81 6.76 18.24
N LEU A 511 6.96 5.47 18.52
CA LEU A 511 6.82 4.92 19.88
C LEU A 511 8.14 4.82 20.64
N VAL A 512 9.25 4.49 19.98
CA VAL A 512 10.57 4.35 20.60
C VAL A 512 11.33 5.67 20.57
N PHE A 513 11.31 6.34 19.41
CA PHE A 513 12.07 7.57 19.22
C PHE A 513 11.24 8.84 19.47
N GLY A 514 9.95 8.73 19.73
CA GLY A 514 9.08 9.85 20.09
C GLY A 514 8.82 10.86 18.98
N HIS A 515 8.92 10.42 17.72
CA HIS A 515 8.66 11.28 16.57
C HIS A 515 7.16 11.64 16.45
N THR A 516 6.90 12.87 16.02
CA THR A 516 5.56 13.27 15.59
C THR A 516 5.15 12.50 14.33
N PRO A 517 3.86 12.43 13.96
CA PRO A 517 3.41 11.78 12.74
C PRO A 517 4.21 12.18 11.49
N GLN A 518 4.47 13.48 11.32
CA GLN A 518 5.24 13.97 10.17
C GLN A 518 6.73 13.60 10.26
N ALA A 519 7.36 13.76 11.43
CA ALA A 519 8.78 13.43 11.62
C ALA A 519 9.04 11.93 11.44
N ALA A 520 8.11 11.06 11.85
CA ALA A 520 8.20 9.62 11.66
C ALA A 520 8.20 9.22 10.18
N LEU A 521 7.46 9.98 9.35
CA LEU A 521 7.42 9.79 7.90
C LEU A 521 8.64 10.39 7.18
N ASP A 522 9.12 11.56 7.66
CA ASP A 522 10.25 12.27 7.04
C ASP A 522 11.60 11.60 7.32
N ALA A 523 11.68 10.76 8.36
CA ALA A 523 12.91 10.07 8.72
C ALA A 523 13.43 9.19 7.56
N PRO A 524 14.74 9.19 7.30
CA PRO A 524 15.35 8.29 6.32
C PRO A 524 15.04 6.83 6.65
N ARG A 525 14.77 6.02 5.62
CA ARG A 525 14.39 4.62 5.74
C ARG A 525 15.45 3.67 5.22
N VAL A 526 15.32 2.41 5.66
CA VAL A 526 16.04 1.26 5.11
C VAL A 526 15.06 0.38 4.33
N CYS A 527 15.54 -0.25 3.28
CA CYS A 527 14.80 -1.25 2.53
C CYS A 527 15.72 -2.45 2.23
N ILE A 528 15.17 -3.65 2.33
CA ILE A 528 15.85 -4.89 1.98
C ILE A 528 15.10 -5.59 0.86
N GLY A 529 15.87 -6.24 -0.02
CA GLY A 529 15.34 -7.15 -1.02
C GLY A 529 14.42 -6.52 -2.07
N ALA A 530 14.49 -5.20 -2.30
CA ALA A 530 13.77 -4.54 -3.38
C ALA A 530 14.67 -4.44 -4.61
N GLY A 531 14.88 -5.57 -5.30
CA GLY A 531 15.46 -5.56 -6.64
C GLY A 531 14.48 -4.98 -7.66
N MET A 532 14.99 -4.40 -8.75
CA MET A 532 14.15 -3.98 -9.89
C MET A 532 13.58 -5.22 -10.59
N PRO A 533 12.37 -5.16 -11.19
CA PRO A 533 11.68 -6.31 -11.77
C PRO A 533 12.48 -7.11 -12.81
N ASP A 534 13.46 -6.48 -13.44
CA ASP A 534 14.27 -7.06 -14.52
C ASP A 534 15.61 -7.65 -14.05
N ALA A 535 15.93 -7.60 -12.75
CA ALA A 535 17.26 -7.98 -12.24
C ALA A 535 17.44 -9.47 -11.90
N GLY A 536 16.43 -10.32 -12.07
CA GLY A 536 16.56 -11.80 -12.17
C GLY A 536 17.18 -12.56 -10.98
N ASP A 537 17.60 -11.93 -9.88
CA ASP A 537 18.23 -12.60 -8.75
C ASP A 537 17.38 -12.60 -7.50
N VAL A 538 16.92 -13.79 -7.13
CA VAL A 538 16.06 -14.07 -5.95
C VAL A 538 16.80 -13.85 -4.62
N MET A 539 18.13 -13.68 -4.67
CA MET A 539 19.04 -13.65 -3.52
C MET A 539 19.69 -12.27 -3.30
N ASP A 540 19.01 -11.19 -3.66
CA ASP A 540 19.56 -9.85 -3.42
C ASP A 540 19.75 -9.60 -1.91
N ARG A 541 21.03 -9.59 -1.48
CA ARG A 541 21.45 -9.31 -0.11
C ARG A 541 21.66 -7.83 0.15
N THR A 542 21.38 -6.98 -0.83
CA THR A 542 21.59 -5.54 -0.72
C THR A 542 20.66 -4.95 0.32
N VAL A 543 21.21 -4.11 1.16
CA VAL A 543 20.48 -3.24 2.07
C VAL A 543 20.52 -1.84 1.49
N TYR A 544 19.39 -1.33 1.09
CA TYR A 544 19.26 0.01 0.57
C TYR A 544 19.07 0.98 1.74
N LEU A 545 19.95 1.95 1.85
CA LEU A 545 19.86 3.06 2.81
C LEU A 545 19.45 4.32 2.08
N GLU A 546 18.49 5.04 2.63
CA GLU A 546 18.05 6.30 2.04
C GLU A 546 19.05 7.41 2.29
N GLU A 547 19.20 8.31 1.33
CA GLU A 547 19.92 9.57 1.48
C GLU A 547 19.48 10.30 2.76
N GLY A 548 20.44 10.84 3.52
CA GLY A 548 20.20 11.44 4.84
C GLY A 548 20.61 10.56 6.01
N MET A 549 20.94 9.29 5.78
CA MET A 549 21.64 8.47 6.77
C MET A 549 23.08 8.93 6.97
N SER A 550 23.58 8.89 8.21
CA SER A 550 24.96 9.34 8.51
C SER A 550 26.00 8.41 7.89
N GLU A 551 27.16 8.96 7.54
CA GLU A 551 28.30 8.16 7.08
C GLU A 551 28.69 7.09 8.12
N ALA A 552 28.64 7.43 9.41
CA ALA A 552 28.92 6.49 10.50
C ALA A 552 27.94 5.29 10.48
N THR A 553 26.67 5.52 10.15
CA THR A 553 25.67 4.47 9.98
C THR A 553 26.02 3.58 8.79
N VAL A 554 26.32 4.19 7.65
CA VAL A 554 26.67 3.45 6.42
C VAL A 554 27.90 2.54 6.65
N GLU A 555 28.95 3.10 7.21
CA GLU A 555 30.19 2.35 7.49
C GLU A 555 30.00 1.31 8.60
N GLY A 556 29.20 1.62 9.62
CA GLY A 556 28.85 0.67 10.67
C GLY A 556 28.11 -0.55 10.12
N MET A 557 27.15 -0.36 9.23
CA MET A 557 26.41 -1.44 8.56
C MET A 557 27.34 -2.30 7.67
N ARG A 558 28.26 -1.66 6.93
CA ARG A 558 29.28 -2.40 6.14
C ARG A 558 30.20 -3.25 7.02
N LYS A 559 30.62 -2.73 8.18
CA LYS A 559 31.44 -3.48 9.14
C LYS A 559 30.72 -4.68 9.72
N LEU A 560 29.41 -4.62 9.85
CA LEU A 560 28.56 -5.74 10.23
C LEU A 560 28.33 -6.75 9.09
N GLY A 561 28.87 -6.50 7.89
CA GLY A 561 28.82 -7.43 6.75
C GLY A 561 27.62 -7.25 5.82
N HIS A 562 26.83 -6.19 5.99
CA HIS A 562 25.76 -5.88 5.05
C HIS A 562 26.31 -5.30 3.73
N GLN A 563 25.68 -5.66 2.61
CA GLN A 563 25.95 -5.05 1.31
C GLN A 563 25.12 -3.75 1.19
N ILE A 564 25.77 -2.60 1.30
CA ILE A 564 25.07 -1.32 1.41
C ILE A 564 25.07 -0.54 0.10
N GLN A 565 23.88 -0.15 -0.35
CA GLN A 565 23.67 0.83 -1.42
C GLN A 565 22.90 2.05 -0.88
N VAL A 566 23.47 3.25 -1.06
CA VAL A 566 22.79 4.50 -0.71
C VAL A 566 21.98 4.98 -1.91
N VAL A 567 20.68 5.22 -1.71
CA VAL A 567 19.73 5.62 -2.76
C VAL A 567 19.38 7.09 -2.62
N LYS A 568 19.46 7.83 -3.74
CA LYS A 568 19.29 9.29 -3.79
C LYS A 568 18.25 9.71 -4.83
N GLY A 569 17.80 10.97 -4.73
CA GLY A 569 16.91 11.60 -5.70
C GLY A 569 15.62 10.83 -5.90
N MET A 570 15.15 10.69 -7.14
CA MET A 570 13.94 9.93 -7.49
C MET A 570 13.99 8.45 -7.09
N GLY A 571 15.18 7.85 -6.98
CA GLY A 571 15.33 6.49 -6.46
C GLY A 571 14.76 6.30 -5.06
N ARG A 572 14.60 7.38 -4.27
CA ARG A 572 14.01 7.37 -2.93
C ARG A 572 12.54 6.91 -2.91
N LEU A 573 11.86 6.86 -4.05
CA LEU A 573 10.53 6.24 -4.16
C LEU A 573 10.54 4.75 -3.75
N LEU A 574 11.71 4.09 -3.80
CA LEU A 574 11.92 2.74 -3.29
C LEU A 574 11.46 2.57 -1.83
N PHE A 575 11.59 3.62 -1.01
CA PHE A 575 11.26 3.57 0.43
C PHE A 575 9.77 3.79 0.72
N GLY A 576 8.94 3.79 -0.31
CA GLY A 576 7.50 3.94 -0.21
C GLY A 576 7.04 5.33 0.21
N LYS A 577 5.73 5.50 0.22
CA LYS A 577 5.05 6.74 0.66
C LYS A 577 4.08 6.40 1.78
N GLY A 578 4.23 7.03 2.94
CA GLY A 578 3.42 6.76 4.13
C GLY A 578 2.43 7.88 4.47
N GLN A 579 1.41 7.50 5.24
CA GLN A 579 0.49 8.44 5.86
C GLN A 579 0.30 8.01 7.32
N VAL A 580 0.16 8.96 8.23
CA VAL A 580 -0.12 8.70 9.64
C VAL A 580 -1.20 9.67 10.12
N ILE A 581 -2.22 9.14 10.78
CA ILE A 581 -3.19 9.93 11.56
C ILE A 581 -3.17 9.37 12.98
N ARG A 582 -2.82 10.21 13.95
CA ARG A 582 -2.73 9.89 15.38
C ARG A 582 -3.83 10.60 16.15
N TRP A 583 -4.45 9.87 17.08
CA TRP A 583 -5.42 10.41 18.01
C TRP A 583 -4.79 10.76 19.35
N HIS A 584 -5.19 11.87 19.95
CA HIS A 584 -4.89 12.21 21.34
C HIS A 584 -5.98 13.10 21.95
N LEU A 585 -6.06 13.11 23.26
CA LEU A 585 -6.98 13.94 24.01
C LEU A 585 -6.24 15.17 24.54
N ASP A 586 -6.84 16.36 24.37
CA ASP A 586 -6.43 17.53 25.15
C ASP A 586 -6.96 17.35 26.57
N PRO A 587 -6.10 17.19 27.59
CA PRO A 587 -6.54 16.87 28.94
C PRO A 587 -7.22 18.06 29.66
N VAL A 588 -7.02 19.30 29.17
CA VAL A 588 -7.62 20.51 29.77
C VAL A 588 -9.01 20.74 29.19
N GLU A 589 -9.14 20.71 27.89
CA GLU A 589 -10.41 20.96 27.19
C GLU A 589 -11.29 19.69 27.12
N GLY A 590 -10.74 18.50 27.39
CA GLY A 590 -11.43 17.23 27.24
C GLY A 590 -11.80 16.90 25.80
N THR A 591 -11.13 17.55 24.82
CA THR A 591 -11.42 17.44 23.40
C THR A 591 -10.40 16.57 22.69
N GLY A 592 -10.89 15.65 21.85
CA GLY A 592 -10.04 14.84 21.02
C GLY A 592 -9.44 15.60 19.85
N VAL A 593 -8.17 15.33 19.54
CA VAL A 593 -7.42 15.99 18.47
C VAL A 593 -6.78 14.92 17.57
N TRP A 594 -7.02 15.05 16.28
CA TRP A 594 -6.33 14.33 15.23
C TRP A 594 -5.04 15.06 14.85
N SER A 595 -3.95 14.34 14.72
CA SER A 595 -2.64 14.85 14.30
C SER A 595 -2.13 14.00 13.16
N ALA A 596 -1.88 14.59 12.00
CA ALA A 596 -1.51 13.83 10.81
C ALA A 596 -0.25 14.34 10.12
N GLY A 597 0.40 13.43 9.41
CA GLY A 597 1.51 13.68 8.51
C GLY A 597 1.32 12.96 7.19
N SER A 598 1.90 13.51 6.12
CA SER A 598 1.96 12.93 4.79
C SER A 598 3.42 12.89 4.30
N ASP A 599 3.78 11.79 3.64
CA ASP A 599 5.14 11.51 3.22
C ASP A 599 5.68 12.52 2.22
N GLN A 600 6.89 13.00 2.47
CA GLN A 600 7.59 13.92 1.57
C GLN A 600 8.03 13.27 0.23
N ARG A 601 7.99 11.94 0.13
CA ARG A 601 8.31 11.18 -1.09
C ARG A 601 7.14 11.12 -2.07
N GLY A 602 6.02 11.75 -1.75
CA GLY A 602 4.83 11.86 -2.57
C GLY A 602 4.37 13.30 -2.80
N ASP A 603 3.45 13.50 -3.75
CA ASP A 603 2.79 14.78 -4.02
C ASP A 603 1.74 15.15 -2.94
N GLY A 604 1.69 14.40 -1.84
CA GLY A 604 0.58 14.36 -0.90
C GLY A 604 0.53 15.42 0.19
N ALA A 605 -0.58 15.42 0.91
CA ALA A 605 -0.80 16.25 2.08
C ALA A 605 -1.76 15.59 3.08
N ALA A 606 -1.60 15.94 4.36
CA ALA A 606 -2.66 15.80 5.35
C ALA A 606 -3.52 17.06 5.32
N VAL A 607 -4.85 16.91 5.24
CA VAL A 607 -5.80 18.04 5.10
C VAL A 607 -6.90 17.92 6.15
N PRO A 608 -7.08 18.94 7.02
CA PRO A 608 -8.09 18.94 8.08
C PRO A 608 -9.46 19.30 7.52
N GLN A 609 -10.52 18.76 8.16
CA GLN A 609 -11.91 19.12 7.92
C GLN A 609 -12.22 20.51 8.47
#